data_7a68d96912acd050c384b10f1fc41bb9
#
_entry.id   7a68d96912acd050c384b10f1fc41bb9
#
_cell.length_a   1.000
_cell.length_b   1.000
_cell.length_c   1.000
_cell.angle_alpha   90.00
_cell.angle_beta   90.00
_cell.angle_gamma   90.00
#
_symmetry.space_group_name_H-M   'P 1'
#
loop_
_entity.id
_entity.type
_entity.pdbx_description
1 polymer ?
#
loop_
_entity_poly.entity_id
_entity_poly.type
_entity_poly.pdbx_seq_one_letter_code
_entity_poly.pdbx_strand_id
1 'polypeptide(L)'
;MEIVFNQCFYKKKLKNITTTITSGKIYGCFGKYSLDLARLLTKKNTLTKGNIEGINKKSNAVIINYDSFGFFTTTVKKEINFYCNIKKVKDKSFKEKIEKLIQAFSLSNNFINKKISELSSSEKYLFYVLLNTIFDFDIIIFNNLYGCLDHNNRKLIVNLLHEFINEDKIIIIIDDDINNLYDLTDYILILKDGYIKFEGNTKDILTDVEELTKFGVPVPDLPMITYLAKLKKNIKLFYHSDVRDIIKDIYKHV
;
A
#
# COMPACT_ATOMS: atom_id res chain seq x y z
N MET A 1 15.14 4.62 7.75
CA MET A 1 14.38 4.36 9.01
C MET A 1 14.19 2.86 9.19
N GLU A 2 14.19 2.36 10.46
CA GLU A 2 13.97 0.95 10.78
C GLU A 2 12.98 0.83 11.94
N ILE A 3 12.05 -0.12 11.85
CA ILE A 3 11.06 -0.41 12.89
C ILE A 3 11.13 -1.88 13.22
N VAL A 4 11.34 -2.21 14.50
CA VAL A 4 11.47 -3.59 14.98
C VAL A 4 10.29 -3.92 15.89
N PHE A 5 9.55 -4.94 15.53
CA PHE A 5 8.51 -5.55 16.37
C PHE A 5 9.14 -6.69 17.16
N ASN A 6 9.12 -6.60 18.48
CA ASN A 6 9.71 -7.59 19.39
C ASN A 6 8.60 -8.30 20.17
N GLN A 7 8.25 -9.52 19.73
CA GLN A 7 7.24 -10.37 20.37
C GLN A 7 5.93 -9.62 20.73
N CYS A 8 5.39 -8.87 19.75
CA CYS A 8 4.24 -8.02 19.97
C CYS A 8 2.94 -8.79 19.99
N PHE A 9 2.10 -8.46 20.99
CA PHE A 9 0.73 -8.95 21.11
C PHE A 9 -0.23 -7.76 21.14
N TYR A 10 -1.34 -7.89 20.44
CA TYR A 10 -2.37 -6.87 20.44
C TYR A 10 -3.75 -7.49 20.59
N LYS A 11 -4.35 -7.29 21.77
CA LYS A 11 -5.64 -7.89 22.12
C LYS A 11 -5.61 -9.42 21.87
N LYS A 12 -6.73 -9.98 21.34
CA LYS A 12 -6.79 -11.38 20.88
C LYS A 12 -6.49 -11.53 19.38
N LYS A 13 -6.04 -10.43 18.72
CA LYS A 13 -5.91 -10.34 17.26
C LYS A 13 -4.51 -10.67 16.77
N LEU A 14 -3.50 -10.05 17.37
CA LEU A 14 -2.10 -10.27 16.97
C LEU A 14 -1.36 -11.01 18.08
N LYS A 15 -0.60 -12.01 17.67
CA LYS A 15 0.02 -12.98 18.59
C LYS A 15 1.50 -13.15 18.21
N ASN A 16 2.39 -12.75 19.12
CA ASN A 16 3.83 -12.94 18.98
C ASN A 16 4.40 -12.43 17.65
N ILE A 17 4.02 -11.23 17.26
CA ILE A 17 4.53 -10.61 16.06
C ILE A 17 5.99 -10.20 16.29
N THR A 18 6.88 -10.75 15.48
CA THR A 18 8.31 -10.40 15.46
C THR A 18 8.71 -10.20 14.01
N THR A 19 9.05 -8.98 13.61
CA THR A 19 9.44 -8.61 12.26
C THR A 19 10.16 -7.28 12.26
N THR A 20 10.91 -7.00 11.20
CA THR A 20 11.61 -5.73 11.00
C THR A 20 11.16 -5.10 9.69
N ILE A 21 10.74 -3.85 9.74
CA ILE A 21 10.33 -3.04 8.60
C ILE A 21 11.35 -1.92 8.40
N THR A 22 11.94 -1.82 7.21
CA THR A 22 12.95 -0.81 6.87
C THR A 22 12.45 0.09 5.74
N SER A 23 12.91 1.35 5.70
CA SER A 23 12.73 2.19 4.50
C SER A 23 13.46 1.62 3.27
N GLY A 24 13.15 2.15 2.08
CA GLY A 24 13.75 1.72 0.83
C GLY A 24 13.06 0.53 0.15
N LYS A 25 11.95 0.06 0.71
CA LYS A 25 11.13 -1.04 0.17
C LYS A 25 9.65 -0.76 0.36
N ILE A 26 8.82 -1.34 -0.51
CA ILE A 26 7.37 -1.39 -0.35
C ILE A 26 6.99 -2.71 0.32
N TYR A 27 6.39 -2.63 1.49
CA TYR A 27 5.90 -3.79 2.23
C TYR A 27 4.45 -4.08 1.90
N GLY A 28 4.16 -5.33 1.52
CA GLY A 28 2.81 -5.87 1.43
C GLY A 28 2.39 -6.48 2.76
N CYS A 29 1.13 -6.31 3.14
CA CYS A 29 0.58 -6.98 4.31
C CYS A 29 -0.77 -7.60 3.93
N PHE A 30 -0.84 -8.93 3.93
CA PHE A 30 -2.01 -9.71 3.54
C PHE A 30 -2.62 -10.46 4.73
N GLY A 31 -3.94 -10.58 4.71
CA GLY A 31 -4.69 -11.44 5.63
C GLY A 31 -5.32 -10.70 6.81
N LYS A 32 -6.08 -11.48 7.60
CA LYS A 32 -6.87 -10.94 8.71
C LYS A 32 -5.96 -10.26 9.74
N TYR A 33 -6.35 -9.06 10.16
CA TYR A 33 -5.64 -8.20 11.11
C TYR A 33 -4.42 -7.44 10.57
N SER A 34 -4.17 -7.45 9.25
CA SER A 34 -3.13 -6.62 8.62
C SER A 34 -3.27 -5.13 8.96
N LEU A 35 -4.51 -4.60 8.89
CA LEU A 35 -4.78 -3.23 9.28
C LEU A 35 -4.56 -2.98 10.80
N ASP A 36 -4.83 -3.95 11.65
CA ASP A 36 -4.54 -3.83 13.10
C ASP A 36 -3.01 -3.77 13.34
N LEU A 37 -2.21 -4.58 12.61
CA LEU A 37 -0.75 -4.52 12.66
C LEU A 37 -0.24 -3.13 12.24
N ALA A 38 -0.69 -2.63 11.11
CA ALA A 38 -0.29 -1.32 10.60
C ALA A 38 -0.73 -0.17 11.54
N ARG A 39 -1.90 -0.26 12.16
CA ARG A 39 -2.37 0.73 13.16
C ARG A 39 -1.49 0.82 14.40
N LEU A 40 -0.72 -0.21 14.74
CA LEU A 40 0.24 -0.12 15.85
C LEU A 40 1.31 0.94 15.56
N LEU A 41 1.65 1.17 14.29
CA LEU A 41 2.63 2.18 13.87
C LEU A 41 2.12 3.62 14.07
N THR A 42 0.80 3.82 14.17
CA THR A 42 0.22 5.16 14.38
C THR A 42 0.22 5.62 15.84
N LYS A 43 0.72 4.82 16.75
CA LYS A 43 0.73 5.07 18.21
C LYS A 43 -0.67 5.28 18.85
N LYS A 44 -1.73 5.09 18.09
CA LYS A 44 -3.10 5.19 18.60
C LYS A 44 -3.52 3.94 19.36
N ASN A 45 -2.82 2.84 19.14
CA ASN A 45 -3.09 1.54 19.76
C ASN A 45 -1.94 1.15 20.68
N THR A 46 -2.27 0.65 21.86
CA THR A 46 -1.31 0.14 22.84
C THR A 46 -1.18 -1.38 22.71
N LEU A 47 0.04 -1.88 22.69
CA LEU A 47 0.33 -3.30 22.75
C LEU A 47 -0.18 -3.89 24.06
N THR A 48 -0.60 -5.15 24.02
CA THR A 48 -0.90 -5.93 25.22
C THR A 48 0.40 -6.47 25.87
N LYS A 49 1.37 -6.85 25.00
CA LYS A 49 2.69 -7.35 25.41
C LYS A 49 3.68 -7.14 24.25
N GLY A 50 4.98 -7.09 24.57
CA GLY A 50 6.05 -6.84 23.61
C GLY A 50 6.36 -5.36 23.48
N ASN A 51 7.24 -4.99 22.56
CA ASN A 51 7.61 -3.60 22.25
C ASN A 51 7.83 -3.38 20.76
N ILE A 52 7.71 -2.14 20.33
CA ILE A 52 8.04 -1.68 18.98
C ILE A 52 9.12 -0.63 19.12
N GLU A 53 10.27 -0.88 18.51
CA GLU A 53 11.41 0.02 18.46
C GLU A 53 11.44 0.78 17.12
N GLY A 54 12.22 1.86 17.06
CA GLY A 54 12.35 2.69 15.84
C GLY A 54 11.27 3.75 15.67
N ILE A 55 10.16 3.70 16.43
CA ILE A 55 9.11 4.72 16.42
C ILE A 55 9.27 5.62 17.65
N ASN A 56 9.59 6.89 17.43
CA ASN A 56 9.72 7.89 18.50
C ASN A 56 8.49 8.83 18.54
N LYS A 57 8.41 9.70 19.57
CA LYS A 57 7.27 10.64 19.74
C LYS A 57 7.06 11.58 18.55
N LYS A 58 8.11 11.85 17.77
CA LYS A 58 8.08 12.76 16.60
C LYS A 58 7.70 12.05 15.32
N SER A 59 7.84 10.71 15.24
CA SER A 59 7.48 9.95 14.04
C SER A 59 6.01 10.12 13.70
N ASN A 60 5.72 10.42 12.45
CA ASN A 60 4.38 10.68 11.93
C ASN A 60 3.97 9.55 10.97
N ALA A 61 2.89 8.83 11.31
CA ALA A 61 2.35 7.77 10.47
C ALA A 61 0.97 8.15 9.95
N VAL A 62 0.77 8.02 8.65
CA VAL A 62 -0.47 8.31 7.94
C VAL A 62 -1.09 7.02 7.43
N ILE A 63 -2.41 6.84 7.64
CA ILE A 63 -3.17 5.74 7.03
C ILE A 63 -4.12 6.33 6.00
N ILE A 64 -4.00 5.90 4.77
CA ILE A 64 -4.90 6.19 3.67
C ILE A 64 -5.78 4.95 3.49
N ASN A 65 -7.05 5.06 3.87
CA ASN A 65 -8.00 3.96 3.80
C ASN A 65 -9.08 4.28 2.77
N TYR A 66 -9.11 3.50 1.69
CA TYR A 66 -10.10 3.66 0.63
C TYR A 66 -11.53 3.47 1.13
N ASP A 67 -11.78 2.52 2.03
CA ASP A 67 -13.14 2.16 2.46
C ASP A 67 -13.81 3.21 3.34
N SER A 68 -13.04 4.16 3.88
CA SER A 68 -13.52 5.14 4.85
C SER A 68 -13.03 6.57 4.61
N PHE A 69 -12.63 6.91 3.38
CA PHE A 69 -12.25 8.29 3.09
C PHE A 69 -13.48 9.20 2.90
N GLY A 70 -13.30 10.47 3.20
CA GLY A 70 -14.36 11.46 3.05
C GLY A 70 -13.82 12.89 3.14
N PHE A 71 -14.69 13.84 2.93
CA PHE A 71 -14.37 15.27 2.91
C PHE A 71 -15.27 16.05 3.85
N PHE A 72 -14.74 17.11 4.42
CA PHE A 72 -15.42 17.97 5.40
C PHE A 72 -16.09 19.19 4.77
N THR A 73 -15.68 19.56 3.54
CA THR A 73 -16.14 20.76 2.86
C THR A 73 -16.73 20.45 1.48
N THR A 74 -17.24 21.47 0.79
CA THR A 74 -17.95 21.29 -0.49
C THR A 74 -17.10 21.51 -1.72
N THR A 75 -15.91 22.13 -1.60
CA THR A 75 -15.03 22.42 -2.74
C THR A 75 -13.59 22.02 -2.42
N VAL A 76 -12.84 21.67 -3.46
CA VAL A 76 -11.41 21.31 -3.36
C VAL A 76 -10.63 22.40 -2.61
N LYS A 77 -10.79 23.66 -2.99
CA LYS A 77 -10.10 24.79 -2.35
C LYS A 77 -10.40 24.92 -0.85
N LYS A 78 -11.66 24.74 -0.46
CA LYS A 78 -12.06 24.81 0.95
C LYS A 78 -11.49 23.65 1.73
N GLU A 79 -11.44 22.45 1.14
CA GLU A 79 -10.90 21.25 1.78
C GLU A 79 -9.38 21.41 2.04
N ILE A 80 -8.64 21.88 1.05
CA ILE A 80 -7.20 22.19 1.20
C ILE A 80 -7.00 23.19 2.35
N ASN A 81 -7.76 24.29 2.37
CA ASN A 81 -7.66 25.28 3.43
C ASN A 81 -8.02 24.73 4.81
N PHE A 82 -9.00 23.85 4.89
CA PHE A 82 -9.39 23.16 6.13
C PHE A 82 -8.23 22.33 6.68
N TYR A 83 -7.57 21.52 5.84
CA TYR A 83 -6.40 20.72 6.24
C TYR A 83 -5.22 21.63 6.65
N CYS A 84 -4.95 22.71 5.93
CA CYS A 84 -3.93 23.69 6.29
C CYS A 84 -4.18 24.29 7.68
N ASN A 85 -5.41 24.64 7.99
CA ASN A 85 -5.80 25.22 9.28
C ASN A 85 -5.60 24.21 10.43
N ILE A 86 -6.03 22.96 10.24
CA ILE A 86 -5.83 21.89 11.24
C ILE A 86 -4.34 21.67 11.53
N LYS A 87 -3.53 21.66 10.49
CA LYS A 87 -2.07 21.44 10.59
C LYS A 87 -1.29 22.72 10.94
N LYS A 88 -1.97 23.86 11.08
CA LYS A 88 -1.40 25.19 11.39
C LYS A 88 -0.29 25.61 10.40
N VAL A 89 -0.43 25.21 9.13
CA VAL A 89 0.53 25.55 8.08
C VAL A 89 0.24 26.96 7.56
N LYS A 90 1.21 27.86 7.65
CA LYS A 90 1.12 29.25 7.19
C LYS A 90 2.04 29.56 6.01
N ASP A 91 2.77 28.57 5.50
CA ASP A 91 3.84 28.78 4.55
C ASP A 91 3.35 28.89 3.10
N LYS A 92 3.91 29.83 2.34
CA LYS A 92 3.64 29.98 0.89
C LYS A 92 4.15 28.80 0.07
N SER A 93 5.24 28.15 0.49
CA SER A 93 5.80 26.95 -0.16
C SER A 93 4.80 25.79 -0.23
N PHE A 94 3.82 25.78 0.66
CA PHE A 94 2.76 24.79 0.70
C PHE A 94 1.82 24.87 -0.52
N LYS A 95 1.54 26.07 -1.04
CA LYS A 95 0.74 26.24 -2.26
C LYS A 95 1.45 25.65 -3.46
N GLU A 96 2.76 25.90 -3.58
CA GLU A 96 3.58 25.33 -4.66
C GLU A 96 3.63 23.79 -4.60
N LYS A 97 3.69 23.22 -3.39
CA LYS A 97 3.64 21.76 -3.19
C LYS A 97 2.30 21.19 -3.64
N ILE A 98 1.18 21.86 -3.33
CA ILE A 98 -0.15 21.47 -3.80
C ILE A 98 -0.23 21.51 -5.33
N GLU A 99 0.22 22.58 -5.94
CA GLU A 99 0.19 22.75 -7.40
C GLU A 99 1.02 21.68 -8.11
N LYS A 100 2.21 21.37 -7.59
CA LYS A 100 3.05 20.28 -8.10
C LYS A 100 2.36 18.92 -8.01
N LEU A 101 1.71 18.60 -6.87
CA LEU A 101 0.99 17.35 -6.71
C LEU A 101 -0.25 17.26 -7.62
N ILE A 102 -0.98 18.36 -7.81
CA ILE A 102 -2.12 18.42 -8.74
C ILE A 102 -1.64 18.11 -10.17
N GLN A 103 -0.49 18.68 -10.58
CA GLN A 103 0.12 18.40 -11.87
C GLN A 103 0.61 16.95 -11.97
N ALA A 104 1.29 16.43 -10.94
CA ALA A 104 1.78 15.06 -10.89
C ALA A 104 0.65 14.04 -11.03
N PHE A 105 -0.53 14.32 -10.42
CA PHE A 105 -1.72 13.49 -10.57
C PHE A 105 -2.52 13.76 -11.85
N SER A 106 -1.99 14.56 -12.78
CA SER A 106 -2.67 14.92 -14.05
C SER A 106 -4.09 15.46 -13.85
N LEU A 107 -4.34 16.10 -12.72
CA LEU A 107 -5.62 16.74 -12.43
C LEU A 107 -5.73 18.04 -13.22
N SER A 108 -6.94 18.36 -13.68
CA SER A 108 -7.14 19.52 -14.57
C SER A 108 -6.70 20.84 -13.93
N ASN A 109 -6.26 21.80 -14.76
CA ASN A 109 -5.83 23.14 -14.30
C ASN A 109 -6.89 23.86 -13.47
N ASN A 110 -8.17 23.54 -13.65
CA ASN A 110 -9.29 24.12 -12.87
C ASN A 110 -9.71 23.24 -11.67
N PHE A 111 -8.94 22.19 -11.35
CA PHE A 111 -9.28 21.25 -10.31
C PHE A 111 -9.56 21.92 -8.95
N ILE A 112 -8.76 22.90 -8.58
CA ILE A 112 -8.89 23.65 -7.30
C ILE A 112 -10.26 24.30 -7.14
N ASN A 113 -10.91 24.71 -8.23
CA ASN A 113 -12.19 25.41 -8.21
C ASN A 113 -13.41 24.47 -8.28
N LYS A 114 -13.20 23.17 -8.55
CA LYS A 114 -14.30 22.21 -8.64
C LYS A 114 -14.98 21.99 -7.29
N LYS A 115 -16.28 21.66 -7.34
CA LYS A 115 -16.98 21.09 -6.19
C LYS A 115 -16.54 19.63 -6.04
N ILE A 116 -16.43 19.15 -4.80
CA ILE A 116 -16.07 17.75 -4.53
C ILE A 116 -17.11 16.78 -5.10
N SER A 117 -18.40 17.21 -5.15
CA SER A 117 -19.47 16.42 -5.77
C SER A 117 -19.30 16.21 -7.27
N GLU A 118 -18.57 17.09 -7.95
CA GLU A 118 -18.32 17.04 -9.41
C GLU A 118 -17.12 16.14 -9.78
N LEU A 119 -16.34 15.72 -8.78
CA LEU A 119 -15.19 14.84 -8.99
C LEU A 119 -15.65 13.39 -9.22
N SER A 120 -15.01 12.70 -10.16
CA SER A 120 -15.12 11.25 -10.31
C SER A 120 -14.63 10.53 -9.04
N SER A 121 -14.98 9.26 -8.89
CA SER A 121 -14.49 8.45 -7.75
C SER A 121 -12.97 8.39 -7.70
N SER A 122 -12.34 8.23 -8.86
CA SER A 122 -10.88 8.21 -8.99
C SER A 122 -10.25 9.56 -8.63
N GLU A 123 -10.79 10.70 -9.13
CA GLU A 123 -10.32 12.04 -8.77
C GLU A 123 -10.50 12.32 -7.26
N LYS A 124 -11.60 11.89 -6.66
CA LYS A 124 -11.82 12.00 -5.20
C LYS A 124 -10.76 11.25 -4.42
N TYR A 125 -10.47 10.02 -4.82
CA TYR A 125 -9.49 9.22 -4.11
C TYR A 125 -8.07 9.79 -4.27
N LEU A 126 -7.67 10.19 -5.48
CA LEU A 126 -6.40 10.86 -5.71
C LEU A 126 -6.28 12.15 -4.90
N PHE A 127 -7.36 12.93 -4.82
CA PHE A 127 -7.39 14.14 -4.01
C PHE A 127 -7.26 13.82 -2.51
N TYR A 128 -7.87 12.74 -2.04
CA TYR A 128 -7.71 12.28 -0.66
C TYR A 128 -6.26 11.83 -0.37
N VAL A 129 -5.64 11.09 -1.30
CA VAL A 129 -4.22 10.74 -1.22
C VAL A 129 -3.37 12.01 -1.14
N LEU A 130 -3.58 12.97 -2.04
CA LEU A 130 -2.89 14.26 -2.06
C LEU A 130 -3.00 14.96 -0.70
N LEU A 131 -4.19 15.12 -0.15
CA LEU A 131 -4.42 15.80 1.14
C LEU A 131 -3.64 15.16 2.29
N ASN A 132 -3.41 13.85 2.25
CA ASN A 132 -2.70 13.13 3.30
C ASN A 132 -1.18 13.09 3.09
N THR A 133 -0.70 13.23 1.86
CA THR A 133 0.73 13.17 1.51
C THR A 133 1.40 14.55 1.41
N ILE A 134 0.61 15.62 1.39
CA ILE A 134 1.11 16.98 1.32
C ILE A 134 1.87 17.41 2.58
N PHE A 135 1.58 16.78 3.72
CA PHE A 135 2.25 17.02 5.00
C PHE A 135 3.35 15.98 5.20
N ASP A 136 4.37 16.36 5.96
CA ASP A 136 5.47 15.44 6.25
C ASP A 136 4.99 14.22 7.04
N PHE A 137 5.46 13.08 6.62
CA PHE A 137 5.24 11.79 7.28
C PHE A 137 6.52 10.94 7.17
N ASP A 138 6.67 10.00 8.09
CA ASP A 138 7.75 9.01 8.07
C ASP A 138 7.26 7.65 7.57
N ILE A 139 5.99 7.36 7.86
CA ILE A 139 5.35 6.09 7.56
C ILE A 139 4.03 6.36 6.84
N ILE A 140 3.83 5.72 5.70
CA ILE A 140 2.55 5.75 4.98
C ILE A 140 2.00 4.35 4.83
N ILE A 141 0.72 4.20 5.13
CA ILE A 141 0.00 2.94 5.07
C ILE A 141 -1.19 3.12 4.14
N PHE A 142 -1.22 2.36 3.07
CA PHE A 142 -2.37 2.29 2.17
C PHE A 142 -3.19 1.05 2.47
N ASN A 143 -4.48 1.21 2.68
CA ASN A 143 -5.43 0.11 2.77
C ASN A 143 -6.35 0.14 1.56
N ASN A 144 -6.32 -0.92 0.74
CA ASN A 144 -7.01 -1.03 -0.54
C ASN A 144 -6.59 0.10 -1.51
N LEU A 145 -5.29 0.11 -1.86
CA LEU A 145 -4.68 1.21 -2.63
C LEU A 145 -5.34 1.42 -3.99
N TYR A 146 -5.68 0.33 -4.68
CA TYR A 146 -6.20 0.42 -6.05
C TYR A 146 -7.73 0.61 -6.13
N GLY A 147 -8.46 0.46 -5.05
CA GLY A 147 -9.90 0.59 -4.90
C GLY A 147 -10.72 0.99 -6.13
N CYS A 148 -10.73 2.29 -6.46
CA CYS A 148 -11.45 2.83 -7.62
C CYS A 148 -10.54 3.37 -8.73
N LEU A 149 -9.22 3.11 -8.69
CA LEU A 149 -8.27 3.66 -9.65
C LEU A 149 -8.31 2.92 -10.97
N ASP A 150 -8.47 3.67 -12.07
CA ASP A 150 -8.23 3.17 -13.41
C ASP A 150 -6.74 2.95 -13.68
N HIS A 151 -6.44 2.32 -14.82
CA HIS A 151 -5.06 1.96 -15.19
C HIS A 151 -4.08 3.15 -15.22
N ASN A 152 -4.51 4.32 -15.69
CA ASN A 152 -3.65 5.50 -15.75
C ASN A 152 -3.36 6.04 -14.35
N ASN A 153 -4.38 6.11 -13.51
CA ASN A 153 -4.26 6.58 -12.14
C ASN A 153 -3.46 5.61 -11.25
N ARG A 154 -3.51 4.30 -11.53
CA ARG A 154 -2.62 3.31 -10.88
C ARG A 154 -1.14 3.63 -11.16
N LYS A 155 -0.78 3.98 -12.41
CA LYS A 155 0.61 4.37 -12.75
C LYS A 155 1.05 5.62 -12.00
N LEU A 156 0.19 6.62 -11.85
CA LEU A 156 0.51 7.82 -11.07
C LEU A 156 0.81 7.51 -9.61
N ILE A 157 0.03 6.61 -9.01
CA ILE A 157 0.28 6.16 -7.63
C ILE A 157 1.60 5.39 -7.53
N VAL A 158 1.92 4.52 -8.49
CA VAL A 158 3.21 3.79 -8.50
C VAL A 158 4.38 4.78 -8.55
N ASN A 159 4.31 5.80 -9.38
CA ASN A 159 5.35 6.85 -9.42
C ASN A 159 5.48 7.57 -8.08
N LEU A 160 4.37 7.90 -7.42
CA LEU A 160 4.36 8.51 -6.10
C LEU A 160 5.01 7.60 -5.04
N LEU A 161 4.74 6.29 -5.08
CA LEU A 161 5.38 5.33 -4.17
C LEU A 161 6.91 5.31 -4.36
N HIS A 162 7.39 5.40 -5.61
CA HIS A 162 8.82 5.49 -5.89
C HIS A 162 9.45 6.80 -5.38
N GLU A 163 8.72 7.93 -5.45
CA GLU A 163 9.19 9.18 -4.84
C GLU A 163 9.34 9.01 -3.32
N PHE A 164 8.39 8.38 -2.65
CA PHE A 164 8.45 8.12 -1.20
C PHE A 164 9.61 7.18 -0.81
N ILE A 165 9.93 6.19 -1.65
CA ILE A 165 11.11 5.34 -1.45
C ILE A 165 12.38 6.21 -1.48
N ASN A 166 12.51 7.10 -2.47
CA ASN A 166 13.66 8.00 -2.62
C ASN A 166 13.78 9.00 -1.45
N GLU A 167 12.67 9.32 -0.79
CA GLU A 167 12.63 10.15 0.42
C GLU A 167 12.86 9.36 1.73
N ASP A 168 13.27 8.10 1.65
CA ASP A 168 13.54 7.21 2.81
C ASP A 168 12.32 6.96 3.71
N LYS A 169 11.09 7.00 3.14
CA LYS A 169 9.85 6.72 3.85
C LYS A 169 9.61 5.22 4.00
N ILE A 170 8.87 4.83 5.03
CA ILE A 170 8.33 3.47 5.16
C ILE A 170 6.96 3.42 4.49
N ILE A 171 6.79 2.47 3.57
CA ILE A 171 5.57 2.27 2.79
C ILE A 171 5.01 0.89 3.08
N ILE A 172 3.74 0.84 3.49
CA ILE A 172 3.01 -0.41 3.73
C ILE A 172 1.73 -0.40 2.92
N ILE A 173 1.51 -1.44 2.13
CA ILE A 173 0.28 -1.65 1.36
C ILE A 173 -0.45 -2.85 1.94
N ILE A 174 -1.70 -2.64 2.32
CA ILE A 174 -2.63 -3.67 2.76
C ILE A 174 -3.66 -3.82 1.65
N ASP A 175 -3.86 -5.03 1.17
CA ASP A 175 -4.88 -5.32 0.16
C ASP A 175 -5.41 -6.74 0.37
N ASP A 176 -6.70 -6.95 0.09
CA ASP A 176 -7.33 -8.27 0.12
C ASP A 176 -7.16 -9.02 -1.20
N ASP A 177 -6.75 -8.33 -2.28
CA ASP A 177 -6.33 -8.93 -3.54
C ASP A 177 -4.82 -9.17 -3.56
N ILE A 178 -4.44 -10.44 -3.50
CA ILE A 178 -3.04 -10.86 -3.50
C ILE A 178 -2.31 -10.49 -4.80
N ASN A 179 -3.02 -10.33 -5.93
CA ASN A 179 -2.44 -9.89 -7.20
C ASN A 179 -1.91 -8.46 -7.10
N ASN A 180 -2.66 -7.56 -6.44
CA ASN A 180 -2.21 -6.18 -6.22
C ASN A 180 -0.92 -6.15 -5.40
N LEU A 181 -0.82 -6.96 -4.34
CA LEU A 181 0.39 -7.05 -3.53
C LEU A 181 1.55 -7.65 -4.31
N TYR A 182 1.28 -8.69 -5.12
CA TYR A 182 2.27 -9.32 -5.97
C TYR A 182 2.91 -8.33 -6.94
N ASP A 183 2.13 -7.40 -7.49
CA ASP A 183 2.61 -6.42 -8.48
C ASP A 183 3.31 -5.22 -7.84
N LEU A 184 2.92 -4.83 -6.62
CA LEU A 184 3.31 -3.56 -6.01
C LEU A 184 4.42 -3.66 -4.98
N THR A 185 4.64 -4.83 -4.38
CA THR A 185 5.45 -4.90 -3.16
C THR A 185 6.74 -5.66 -3.36
N ASP A 186 7.79 -5.23 -2.63
CA ASP A 186 9.10 -5.87 -2.62
C ASP A 186 9.18 -6.97 -1.57
N TYR A 187 8.51 -6.75 -0.45
CA TYR A 187 8.54 -7.63 0.71
C TYR A 187 7.13 -7.84 1.24
N ILE A 188 6.77 -9.06 1.61
CA ILE A 188 5.42 -9.37 2.06
C ILE A 188 5.38 -10.01 3.45
N LEU A 189 4.38 -9.61 4.22
CA LEU A 189 3.97 -10.21 5.49
C LEU A 189 2.59 -10.83 5.30
N ILE A 190 2.47 -12.14 5.47
CA ILE A 190 1.18 -12.83 5.39
C ILE A 190 0.74 -13.25 6.79
N LEU A 191 -0.36 -12.66 7.26
CA LEU A 191 -0.94 -12.95 8.55
C LEU A 191 -2.00 -14.05 8.46
N LYS A 192 -1.87 -15.04 9.32
CA LYS A 192 -2.88 -16.08 9.51
C LYS A 192 -3.07 -16.36 11.00
N ASP A 193 -4.32 -16.39 11.46
CA ASP A 193 -4.70 -16.64 12.85
C ASP A 193 -4.02 -15.71 13.88
N GLY A 194 -3.60 -14.53 13.42
CA GLY A 194 -2.93 -13.51 14.21
C GLY A 194 -1.41 -13.65 14.31
N TYR A 195 -0.81 -14.59 13.59
CA TYR A 195 0.64 -14.77 13.48
C TYR A 195 1.13 -14.35 12.08
N ILE A 196 2.37 -13.93 11.96
CA ILE A 196 3.05 -13.86 10.67
C ILE A 196 3.34 -15.31 10.24
N LYS A 197 2.68 -15.77 9.19
CA LYS A 197 2.84 -17.12 8.67
C LYS A 197 3.93 -17.21 7.61
N PHE A 198 4.01 -16.19 6.76
CA PHE A 198 5.06 -16.04 5.76
C PHE A 198 5.60 -14.62 5.81
N GLU A 199 6.90 -14.50 5.63
CA GLU A 199 7.62 -13.24 5.59
C GLU A 199 8.82 -13.37 4.67
N GLY A 200 8.99 -12.44 3.73
CA GLY A 200 10.12 -12.48 2.80
C GLY A 200 9.91 -11.65 1.55
N ASN A 201 10.81 -11.81 0.58
CA ASN A 201 10.65 -11.22 -0.74
C ASN A 201 9.32 -11.64 -1.34
N THR A 202 8.57 -10.68 -1.87
CA THR A 202 7.20 -10.92 -2.37
C THR A 202 7.18 -11.97 -3.49
N LYS A 203 8.13 -11.87 -4.43
CA LYS A 203 8.18 -12.81 -5.57
C LYS A 203 8.52 -14.21 -5.10
N ASP A 204 9.47 -14.35 -4.18
CA ASP A 204 9.88 -15.68 -3.68
C ASP A 204 8.74 -16.36 -2.91
N ILE A 205 8.07 -15.62 -2.03
CA ILE A 205 6.95 -16.15 -1.23
C ILE A 205 5.73 -16.47 -2.11
N LEU A 206 5.32 -15.54 -2.99
CA LEU A 206 4.06 -15.67 -3.73
C LEU A 206 4.16 -16.57 -4.98
N THR A 207 5.36 -17.08 -5.32
CA THR A 207 5.55 -18.09 -6.37
C THR A 207 5.56 -19.51 -5.85
N ASP A 208 5.69 -19.71 -4.54
CA ASP A 208 5.57 -21.03 -3.92
C ASP A 208 4.11 -21.47 -3.80
N VAL A 209 3.56 -21.89 -4.96
CA VAL A 209 2.14 -22.26 -5.09
C VAL A 209 1.77 -23.42 -4.16
N GLU A 210 2.66 -24.39 -4.00
CA GLU A 210 2.40 -25.58 -3.16
C GLU A 210 2.29 -25.21 -1.69
N GLU A 211 3.23 -24.41 -1.19
CA GLU A 211 3.27 -24.02 0.20
C GLU A 211 2.09 -23.06 0.52
N LEU A 212 1.80 -22.08 -0.35
CA LEU A 212 0.64 -21.20 -0.17
C LEU A 212 -0.68 -21.97 -0.12
N THR A 213 -0.87 -22.91 -1.08
CA THR A 213 -2.08 -23.73 -1.14
C THR A 213 -2.25 -24.60 0.09
N LYS A 214 -1.16 -25.24 0.56
CA LYS A 214 -1.14 -26.06 1.79
C LYS A 214 -1.62 -25.27 3.02
N PHE A 215 -1.30 -23.99 3.10
CA PHE A 215 -1.74 -23.10 4.18
C PHE A 215 -3.03 -22.34 3.89
N GLY A 216 -3.69 -22.58 2.75
CA GLY A 216 -4.93 -21.91 2.37
C GLY A 216 -4.76 -20.41 2.19
N VAL A 217 -3.60 -19.97 1.69
CA VAL A 217 -3.31 -18.61 1.26
C VAL A 217 -3.61 -18.52 -0.23
N PRO A 218 -4.31 -17.48 -0.72
CA PRO A 218 -4.53 -17.30 -2.15
C PRO A 218 -3.19 -17.20 -2.90
N VAL A 219 -3.17 -17.73 -4.12
CA VAL A 219 -2.01 -17.67 -5.01
C VAL A 219 -2.31 -16.62 -6.09
N PRO A 220 -1.37 -15.72 -6.42
CA PRO A 220 -1.57 -14.80 -7.53
C PRO A 220 -1.75 -15.53 -8.87
N ASP A 221 -2.49 -14.89 -9.78
CA ASP A 221 -2.89 -15.52 -11.06
C ASP A 221 -1.69 -15.95 -11.91
N LEU A 222 -0.66 -15.11 -12.04
CA LEU A 222 0.52 -15.42 -12.86
C LEU A 222 1.31 -16.63 -12.34
N PRO A 223 1.68 -16.71 -11.05
CA PRO A 223 2.26 -17.91 -10.45
C PRO A 223 1.39 -19.16 -10.66
N MET A 224 0.07 -19.04 -10.45
CA MET A 224 -0.85 -20.15 -10.61
C MET A 224 -0.88 -20.68 -12.06
N ILE A 225 -0.94 -19.78 -13.05
CA ILE A 225 -0.90 -20.15 -14.47
C ILE A 225 0.38 -20.90 -14.79
N THR A 226 1.52 -20.38 -14.35
CA THR A 226 2.84 -20.99 -14.58
C THR A 226 2.94 -22.38 -13.94
N TYR A 227 2.45 -22.53 -12.72
CA TYR A 227 2.40 -23.81 -12.01
C TYR A 227 1.50 -24.82 -12.71
N LEU A 228 0.30 -24.44 -13.13
CA LEU A 228 -0.63 -25.32 -13.83
C LEU A 228 -0.13 -25.73 -15.22
N ALA A 229 0.56 -24.85 -15.94
CA ALA A 229 1.17 -25.17 -17.23
C ALA A 229 2.23 -26.27 -17.08
N LYS A 230 3.06 -26.18 -16.06
CA LYS A 230 4.06 -27.19 -15.69
C LYS A 230 3.42 -28.53 -15.34
N LEU A 231 2.39 -28.52 -14.47
CA LEU A 231 1.72 -29.74 -14.01
C LEU A 231 0.93 -30.45 -15.11
N LYS A 232 0.12 -29.72 -15.90
CA LYS A 232 -0.84 -30.33 -16.84
C LYS A 232 -0.25 -30.63 -18.20
N LYS A 233 0.71 -29.82 -18.66
CA LYS A 233 1.24 -29.87 -20.02
C LYS A 233 2.74 -30.17 -20.05
N ASN A 234 3.39 -30.27 -18.90
CA ASN A 234 4.86 -30.32 -18.77
C ASN A 234 5.58 -29.16 -19.50
N ILE A 235 4.88 -28.02 -19.67
CA ILE A 235 5.41 -26.82 -20.30
C ILE A 235 6.09 -26.01 -19.23
N LYS A 236 7.40 -25.76 -19.39
CA LYS A 236 8.17 -24.90 -18.53
C LYS A 236 8.07 -23.46 -19.04
N LEU A 237 7.10 -22.71 -18.52
CA LEU A 237 7.03 -21.27 -18.76
C LEU A 237 8.11 -20.59 -17.94
N PHE A 238 8.81 -19.64 -18.56
CA PHE A 238 9.67 -18.74 -17.82
C PHE A 238 8.77 -17.77 -17.04
N TYR A 239 9.18 -17.52 -15.80
CA TYR A 239 8.42 -16.67 -14.92
C TYR A 239 8.51 -15.22 -15.40
N HIS A 240 7.37 -14.69 -15.88
CA HIS A 240 7.26 -13.33 -16.37
C HIS A 240 6.36 -12.50 -15.44
N SER A 241 6.71 -11.25 -15.26
CA SER A 241 5.90 -10.28 -14.51
C SER A 241 4.75 -9.69 -15.34
N ASP A 242 4.68 -10.00 -16.66
CA ASP A 242 3.67 -9.49 -17.58
C ASP A 242 2.95 -10.64 -18.27
N VAL A 243 1.61 -10.61 -18.25
CA VAL A 243 0.74 -11.59 -18.90
C VAL A 243 1.06 -11.75 -20.40
N ARG A 244 1.44 -10.65 -21.07
CA ARG A 244 1.78 -10.67 -22.51
C ARG A 244 3.00 -11.54 -22.80
N ASP A 245 3.96 -11.56 -21.90
CA ASP A 245 5.18 -12.37 -22.06
C ASP A 245 4.89 -13.84 -21.77
N ILE A 246 4.02 -14.14 -20.81
CA ILE A 246 3.52 -15.50 -20.59
C ILE A 246 2.76 -16.01 -21.83
N ILE A 247 1.90 -15.19 -22.41
CA ILE A 247 1.15 -15.53 -23.63
C ILE A 247 2.13 -15.87 -24.78
N LYS A 248 3.18 -15.05 -25.00
CA LYS A 248 4.19 -15.31 -26.03
C LYS A 248 4.93 -16.64 -25.80
N ASP A 249 5.25 -16.94 -24.53
CA ASP A 249 5.89 -18.21 -24.20
C ASP A 249 4.98 -19.42 -24.41
N ILE A 250 3.71 -19.31 -24.08
CA ILE A 250 2.72 -20.35 -24.36
C ILE A 250 2.66 -20.62 -25.88
N TYR A 251 2.61 -19.57 -26.72
CA TYR A 251 2.60 -19.73 -28.17
C TYR A 251 3.85 -20.36 -28.77
N LYS A 252 4.99 -20.35 -28.09
CA LYS A 252 6.21 -21.07 -28.53
C LYS A 252 6.13 -22.57 -28.27
N HIS A 253 5.23 -23.01 -27.41
CA HIS A 253 5.08 -24.39 -26.99
C HIS A 253 3.82 -25.07 -27.54
N VAL A 254 2.99 -24.34 -28.31
CA VAL A 254 1.83 -24.83 -29.06
C VAL A 254 2.14 -24.91 -30.53
#